data_4c7d3dadc1367935f2153b9e3fb172bd
#
_entry.id   4c7d3dadc1367935f2153b9e3fb172bd
#
_cell.length_a   1.000
_cell.length_b   1.000
_cell.length_c   1.000
_cell.angle_alpha   90.00
_cell.angle_beta   90.00
_cell.angle_gamma   90.00
#
_symmetry.space_group_name_H-M   'P 1'
#
loop_
_entity.id
_entity.type
_entity.pdbx_description
1 polymer ?
#
loop_
_entity_poly.entity_id
_entity_poly.type
_entity_poly.pdbx_seq_one_letter_code
_entity_poly.pdbx_strand_id
1 'polypeptide(L)'
;MSDRLEEMATFVRVVEAGSLTGAARRLEVAKSAVSRRLAELEGRLGVQLLRRTTRTLHLTDAGHAFYQRCVRILADVDEAELAVSDVHGRLAGQLRVAAPLSFGIAHLQPAVEAFLAEHPDVRFDLDLDDRQVDLMAENFDLGIRIAPLADSSLVARRLATVEHVVCASPDYLARHGTPATPAELAEHDCLTYANAPESDAWHCTDAQGREHRIPVQSRLRANNGDLLREAAVAGLGVVFQPRFIVHRALAEGELVPVLTDCDWSRVDAWALYPQTRHLSARVRAFVDFLVEWFREPAWEAGR
;
A
#
# COMPACT_ATOMS: atom_id res chain seq x y z
N MET A 1 24.87 12.53 -31.88
CA MET A 1 24.34 12.96 -30.58
C MET A 1 23.58 11.77 -30.04
N SER A 2 24.02 11.19 -28.92
CA SER A 2 23.31 10.08 -28.30
C SER A 2 21.94 10.60 -27.84
N ASP A 3 20.89 9.83 -28.07
CA ASP A 3 19.55 10.19 -27.62
C ASP A 3 19.50 10.09 -26.08
N ARG A 4 19.06 11.16 -25.41
CA ARG A 4 18.99 11.22 -23.95
C ARG A 4 18.12 10.10 -23.38
N LEU A 5 17.05 9.74 -24.07
CA LEU A 5 16.16 8.65 -23.65
C LEU A 5 16.87 7.31 -23.78
N GLU A 6 17.66 7.11 -24.84
CA GLU A 6 18.45 5.89 -25.03
C GLU A 6 19.56 5.74 -23.96
N GLU A 7 20.19 6.85 -23.53
CA GLU A 7 21.15 6.85 -22.41
C GLU A 7 20.45 6.46 -21.10
N MET A 8 19.29 7.06 -20.81
CA MET A 8 18.50 6.75 -19.62
C MET A 8 18.03 5.29 -19.62
N ALA A 9 17.48 4.81 -20.74
CA ALA A 9 17.06 3.42 -20.91
C ALA A 9 18.23 2.44 -20.72
N THR A 10 19.40 2.76 -21.29
CA THR A 10 20.61 1.96 -21.11
C THR A 10 21.02 1.89 -19.64
N PHE A 11 21.00 3.02 -18.92
CA PHE A 11 21.34 3.09 -17.51
C PHE A 11 20.37 2.25 -16.66
N VAL A 12 19.07 2.41 -16.86
CA VAL A 12 18.02 1.61 -16.16
C VAL A 12 18.26 0.12 -16.39
N ARG A 13 18.46 -0.31 -17.64
CA ARG A 13 18.72 -1.74 -17.96
C ARG A 13 20.01 -2.28 -17.34
N VAL A 14 21.04 -1.45 -17.16
CA VAL A 14 22.27 -1.84 -16.49
C VAL A 14 22.05 -2.06 -14.98
N VAL A 15 21.28 -1.20 -14.33
CA VAL A 15 20.93 -1.34 -12.92
C VAL A 15 20.10 -2.61 -12.70
N GLU A 16 19.05 -2.83 -13.49
CA GLU A 16 18.17 -4.01 -13.40
C GLU A 16 18.90 -5.33 -13.69
N ALA A 17 19.85 -5.31 -14.60
CA ALA A 17 20.62 -6.50 -14.95
C ALA A 17 21.78 -6.78 -14.00
N GLY A 18 22.12 -5.84 -13.10
CA GLY A 18 23.25 -5.92 -12.19
C GLY A 18 24.62 -6.01 -12.88
N SER A 19 24.67 -5.93 -14.21
CA SER A 19 25.91 -6.02 -14.98
C SER A 19 25.78 -5.43 -16.39
N LEU A 20 26.90 -4.89 -16.91
CA LEU A 20 26.98 -4.38 -18.29
C LEU A 20 26.72 -5.48 -19.34
N THR A 21 27.16 -6.71 -19.07
CA THR A 21 26.98 -7.86 -19.98
C THR A 21 25.53 -8.31 -20.00
N GLY A 22 24.85 -8.32 -18.85
CA GLY A 22 23.42 -8.61 -18.74
C GLY A 22 22.56 -7.59 -19.47
N ALA A 23 22.88 -6.29 -19.29
CA ALA A 23 22.21 -5.20 -19.99
C ALA A 23 22.42 -5.25 -21.51
N ALA A 24 23.64 -5.50 -21.95
CA ALA A 24 23.99 -5.61 -23.38
C ALA A 24 23.18 -6.73 -24.07
N ARG A 25 23.01 -7.86 -23.37
CA ARG A 25 22.19 -8.97 -23.88
C ARG A 25 20.71 -8.60 -23.98
N ARG A 26 20.16 -7.91 -22.95
CA ARG A 26 18.74 -7.49 -22.96
C ARG A 26 18.43 -6.39 -23.98
N LEU A 27 19.43 -5.55 -24.27
CA LEU A 27 19.31 -4.46 -25.24
C LEU A 27 19.72 -4.90 -26.67
N GLU A 28 20.17 -6.14 -26.84
CA GLU A 28 20.66 -6.69 -28.11
C GLU A 28 21.77 -5.85 -28.77
N VAL A 29 22.66 -5.26 -27.94
CA VAL A 29 23.77 -4.43 -28.40
C VAL A 29 25.11 -4.96 -27.85
N ALA A 30 26.21 -4.48 -28.44
CA ALA A 30 27.55 -4.81 -27.95
C ALA A 30 27.79 -4.21 -26.53
N LYS A 31 28.49 -4.94 -25.65
CA LYS A 31 28.87 -4.45 -24.32
C LYS A 31 29.64 -3.10 -24.37
N SER A 32 30.45 -2.90 -25.40
CA SER A 32 31.17 -1.63 -25.65
C SER A 32 30.23 -0.46 -25.88
N ALA A 33 29.11 -0.68 -26.57
CA ALA A 33 28.09 0.35 -26.77
C ALA A 33 27.40 0.74 -25.45
N VAL A 34 27.03 -0.22 -24.61
CA VAL A 34 26.49 0.03 -23.28
C VAL A 34 27.48 0.83 -22.41
N SER A 35 28.75 0.41 -22.41
CA SER A 35 29.79 1.11 -21.65
C SER A 35 30.03 2.55 -22.12
N ARG A 36 29.99 2.78 -23.43
CA ARG A 36 30.12 4.11 -24.02
C ARG A 36 28.93 5.02 -23.66
N ARG A 37 27.69 4.54 -23.83
CA ARG A 37 26.48 5.30 -23.47
C ARG A 37 26.47 5.72 -21.99
N LEU A 38 26.88 4.83 -21.09
CA LEU A 38 27.01 5.17 -19.67
C LEU A 38 28.10 6.22 -19.42
N ALA A 39 29.26 6.12 -20.07
CA ALA A 39 30.31 7.11 -19.94
C ALA A 39 29.87 8.49 -20.49
N GLU A 40 29.15 8.52 -21.60
CA GLU A 40 28.55 9.73 -22.17
C GLU A 40 27.53 10.35 -21.20
N LEU A 41 26.66 9.53 -20.61
CA LEU A 41 25.68 9.95 -19.60
C LEU A 41 26.36 10.55 -18.35
N GLU A 42 27.30 9.83 -17.74
CA GLU A 42 28.04 10.29 -16.55
C GLU A 42 28.86 11.55 -16.86
N GLY A 43 29.50 11.61 -18.04
CA GLY A 43 30.25 12.78 -18.51
C GLY A 43 29.35 14.01 -18.69
N ARG A 44 28.15 13.84 -19.26
CA ARG A 44 27.19 14.92 -19.44
C ARG A 44 26.59 15.42 -18.12
N LEU A 45 26.39 14.53 -17.16
CA LEU A 45 25.87 14.88 -15.83
C LEU A 45 26.97 15.41 -14.88
N GLY A 46 28.24 15.19 -15.21
CA GLY A 46 29.38 15.56 -14.36
C GLY A 46 29.47 14.78 -13.05
N VAL A 47 28.81 13.62 -12.96
CA VAL A 47 28.75 12.82 -11.75
C VAL A 47 28.77 11.33 -12.09
N GLN A 48 29.43 10.53 -11.24
CA GLN A 48 29.39 9.09 -11.35
C GLN A 48 28.07 8.54 -10.78
N LEU A 49 27.36 7.77 -11.58
CA LEU A 49 26.13 7.08 -11.18
C LEU A 49 26.40 5.68 -10.67
N LEU A 50 27.48 5.05 -11.15
CA LEU A 50 27.86 3.67 -10.85
C LEU A 50 29.27 3.59 -10.31
N ARG A 51 29.44 2.88 -9.18
CA ARG A 51 30.73 2.43 -8.68
C ARG A 51 31.01 1.05 -9.24
N ARG A 52 32.10 0.93 -10.02
CA ARG A 52 32.54 -0.34 -10.58
C ARG A 52 33.60 -0.95 -9.65
N THR A 53 33.29 -2.08 -9.04
CA THR A 53 34.32 -2.98 -8.54
C THR A 53 34.53 -4.09 -9.56
N THR A 54 35.63 -4.84 -9.47
CA THR A 54 35.95 -5.92 -10.42
C THR A 54 34.89 -7.04 -10.45
N ARG A 55 34.01 -7.12 -9.45
CA ARG A 55 33.03 -8.20 -9.30
C ARG A 55 31.57 -7.74 -9.17
N THR A 56 31.31 -6.49 -8.77
CA THR A 56 29.96 -6.00 -8.50
C THR A 56 29.77 -4.58 -9.01
N LEU A 57 28.54 -4.27 -9.39
CA LEU A 57 28.11 -2.96 -9.83
C LEU A 57 27.21 -2.39 -8.73
N HIS A 58 27.56 -1.23 -8.20
CA HIS A 58 26.81 -0.55 -7.16
C HIS A 58 26.41 0.85 -7.63
N LEU A 59 25.19 1.25 -7.29
CA LEU A 59 24.76 2.63 -7.47
C LEU A 59 25.46 3.55 -6.48
N THR A 60 25.77 4.77 -6.91
CA THR A 60 26.05 5.90 -6.00
C THR A 60 24.72 6.49 -5.50
N ASP A 61 24.78 7.40 -4.50
CA ASP A 61 23.56 8.11 -4.06
C ASP A 61 22.92 8.90 -5.21
N ALA A 62 23.76 9.57 -6.03
CA ALA A 62 23.33 10.23 -7.26
C ALA A 62 22.75 9.23 -8.26
N GLY A 63 23.35 8.03 -8.36
CA GLY A 63 22.85 6.94 -9.20
C GLY A 63 21.47 6.45 -8.78
N HIS A 64 21.25 6.28 -7.47
CA HIS A 64 19.93 5.91 -6.94
C HIS A 64 18.85 6.96 -7.28
N ALA A 65 19.13 8.23 -6.97
CA ALA A 65 18.20 9.32 -7.26
C ALA A 65 17.92 9.46 -8.77
N PHE A 66 18.94 9.29 -9.62
CA PHE A 66 18.80 9.37 -11.06
C PHE A 66 18.08 8.16 -11.64
N TYR A 67 18.32 6.94 -11.12
CA TYR A 67 17.63 5.72 -11.54
C TYR A 67 16.12 5.86 -11.37
N GLN A 68 15.68 6.27 -10.18
CA GLN A 68 14.27 6.46 -9.89
C GLN A 68 13.59 7.45 -10.86
N ARG A 69 14.31 8.55 -11.21
CA ARG A 69 13.80 9.53 -12.16
C ARG A 69 13.76 9.01 -13.60
N CYS A 70 14.79 8.25 -14.00
CA CYS A 70 14.83 7.65 -15.34
C CYS A 70 13.69 6.67 -15.56
N VAL A 71 13.42 5.80 -14.58
CA VAL A 71 12.28 4.83 -14.66
C VAL A 71 10.97 5.58 -14.91
N ARG A 72 10.75 6.69 -14.19
CA ARG A 72 9.54 7.50 -14.36
C ARG A 72 9.47 8.17 -15.74
N ILE A 73 10.55 8.83 -16.17
CA ILE A 73 10.60 9.52 -17.47
C ILE A 73 10.35 8.54 -18.62
N LEU A 74 10.95 7.35 -18.55
CA LEU A 74 10.75 6.32 -19.58
C LEU A 74 9.30 5.81 -19.58
N ALA A 75 8.71 5.60 -18.40
CA ALA A 75 7.30 5.23 -18.29
C ALA A 75 6.36 6.32 -18.84
N ASP A 76 6.67 7.59 -18.60
CA ASP A 76 5.90 8.74 -19.16
C ASP A 76 6.01 8.81 -20.69
N VAL A 77 7.19 8.46 -21.24
CA VAL A 77 7.38 8.38 -22.71
C VAL A 77 6.58 7.24 -23.30
N ASP A 78 6.68 6.04 -22.71
CA ASP A 78 5.90 4.88 -23.15
C ASP A 78 4.39 5.18 -23.10
N GLU A 79 3.95 5.89 -22.06
CA GLU A 79 2.56 6.31 -21.91
C GLU A 79 2.14 7.32 -23.00
N ALA A 80 3.01 8.31 -23.29
CA ALA A 80 2.72 9.29 -24.33
C ALA A 80 2.61 8.61 -25.72
N GLU A 81 3.46 7.63 -25.99
CA GLU A 81 3.39 6.84 -27.22
C GLU A 81 2.13 5.98 -27.30
N LEU A 82 1.75 5.33 -26.17
CA LEU A 82 0.52 4.56 -26.06
C LEU A 82 -0.72 5.44 -26.22
N ALA A 83 -0.74 6.63 -25.61
CA ALA A 83 -1.88 7.56 -25.72
C ALA A 83 -2.17 8.02 -27.15
N VAL A 84 -1.14 8.08 -28.01
CA VAL A 84 -1.30 8.44 -29.44
C VAL A 84 -1.60 7.22 -30.29
N SER A 85 -1.07 6.04 -29.92
CA SER A 85 -1.30 4.78 -30.62
C SER A 85 -2.63 4.12 -30.23
N ASP A 86 -3.31 4.64 -29.19
CA ASP A 86 -4.53 4.04 -28.62
C ASP A 86 -5.79 4.35 -29.45
N VAL A 87 -5.77 3.94 -30.72
CA VAL A 87 -6.97 3.85 -31.58
C VAL A 87 -7.94 2.77 -31.05
N HIS A 88 -7.57 1.99 -30.04
CA HIS A 88 -8.33 0.80 -29.59
C HIS A 88 -8.63 0.76 -28.08
N GLY A 89 -8.32 1.79 -27.30
CA GLY A 89 -8.69 1.86 -25.86
C GLY A 89 -8.05 0.80 -24.95
N ARG A 90 -6.94 0.17 -25.35
CA ARG A 90 -6.27 -0.86 -24.54
C ARG A 90 -5.36 -0.22 -23.50
N LEU A 91 -5.60 -0.53 -22.23
CA LEU A 91 -4.71 -0.13 -21.15
C LEU A 91 -3.49 -1.07 -21.13
N ALA A 92 -2.28 -0.49 -21.03
CA ALA A 92 -1.05 -1.27 -20.94
C ALA A 92 -0.01 -0.57 -20.05
N GLY A 93 1.04 -1.31 -19.66
CA GLY A 93 2.16 -0.80 -18.87
C GLY A 93 2.10 -1.20 -17.42
N GLN A 94 3.08 -0.73 -16.62
CA GLN A 94 3.24 -1.09 -15.21
C GLN A 94 2.52 -0.09 -14.30
N LEU A 95 1.87 -0.59 -13.27
CA LEU A 95 1.19 0.17 -12.22
C LEU A 95 1.82 -0.22 -10.87
N ARG A 96 2.49 0.74 -10.22
CA ARG A 96 3.11 0.55 -8.92
C ARG A 96 2.18 1.04 -7.83
N VAL A 97 1.75 0.12 -6.96
CA VAL A 97 0.75 0.40 -5.92
C VAL A 97 1.29 0.03 -4.55
N ALA A 98 1.22 0.99 -3.60
CA ALA A 98 1.45 0.73 -2.19
C ALA A 98 0.12 0.53 -1.46
N ALA A 99 0.03 -0.46 -0.58
CA ALA A 99 -1.18 -0.70 0.20
C ALA A 99 -0.85 -1.31 1.58
N PRO A 100 -1.75 -1.16 2.59
CA PRO A 100 -1.60 -1.86 3.86
C PRO A 100 -1.62 -3.38 3.65
N LEU A 101 -0.76 -4.10 4.38
CA LEU A 101 -0.54 -5.54 4.17
C LEU A 101 -1.83 -6.35 4.24
N SER A 102 -2.56 -6.27 5.35
CA SER A 102 -3.80 -7.03 5.57
C SER A 102 -4.89 -6.69 4.54
N PHE A 103 -5.05 -5.41 4.22
CA PHE A 103 -5.99 -4.95 3.20
C PHE A 103 -5.58 -5.40 1.80
N GLY A 104 -4.28 -5.33 1.50
CA GLY A 104 -3.70 -5.76 0.23
C GLY A 104 -4.01 -7.23 -0.08
N ILE A 105 -3.76 -8.10 0.90
CA ILE A 105 -3.96 -9.55 0.73
C ILE A 105 -5.46 -9.90 0.67
N ALA A 106 -6.27 -9.38 1.60
CA ALA A 106 -7.65 -9.84 1.75
C ALA A 106 -8.64 -9.19 0.79
N HIS A 107 -8.41 -7.94 0.37
CA HIS A 107 -9.40 -7.12 -0.32
C HIS A 107 -8.91 -6.51 -1.64
N LEU A 108 -7.64 -6.07 -1.72
CA LEU A 108 -7.10 -5.50 -2.95
C LEU A 108 -6.73 -6.60 -3.97
N GLN A 109 -6.20 -7.75 -3.52
CA GLN A 109 -5.80 -8.84 -4.42
C GLN A 109 -6.95 -9.32 -5.33
N PRO A 110 -8.18 -9.58 -4.85
CA PRO A 110 -9.29 -9.95 -5.73
C PRO A 110 -9.65 -8.87 -6.76
N ALA A 111 -9.54 -7.59 -6.38
CA ALA A 111 -9.77 -6.46 -7.29
C ALA A 111 -8.69 -6.39 -8.37
N VAL A 112 -7.42 -6.59 -8.01
CA VAL A 112 -6.30 -6.65 -8.97
C VAL A 112 -6.47 -7.81 -9.94
N GLU A 113 -6.87 -8.98 -9.45
CA GLU A 113 -7.13 -10.17 -10.30
C GLU A 113 -8.24 -9.88 -11.32
N ALA A 114 -9.36 -9.31 -10.88
CA ALA A 114 -10.46 -8.95 -11.77
C ALA A 114 -10.05 -7.89 -12.81
N PHE A 115 -9.30 -6.86 -12.39
CA PHE A 115 -8.81 -5.82 -13.29
C PHE A 115 -7.83 -6.38 -14.34
N LEU A 116 -6.92 -7.27 -13.95
CA LEU A 116 -5.99 -7.93 -14.87
C LEU A 116 -6.69 -8.84 -15.90
N ALA A 117 -7.81 -9.46 -15.52
CA ALA A 117 -8.62 -10.24 -16.45
C ALA A 117 -9.22 -9.39 -17.58
N GLU A 118 -9.59 -8.13 -17.27
CA GLU A 118 -10.12 -7.17 -18.25
C GLU A 118 -8.99 -6.45 -19.03
N HIS A 119 -7.81 -6.29 -18.41
CA HIS A 119 -6.69 -5.54 -18.96
C HIS A 119 -5.38 -6.36 -18.97
N PRO A 120 -5.24 -7.34 -19.83
CA PRO A 120 -4.13 -8.30 -19.81
C PRO A 120 -2.74 -7.71 -20.12
N ASP A 121 -2.68 -6.51 -20.69
CA ASP A 121 -1.44 -5.80 -21.00
C ASP A 121 -0.95 -4.90 -19.83
N VAL A 122 -1.75 -4.79 -18.76
CA VAL A 122 -1.35 -4.12 -17.51
C VAL A 122 -0.53 -5.06 -16.65
N ARG A 123 0.44 -4.53 -15.93
CA ARG A 123 1.27 -5.24 -14.95
C ARG A 123 1.22 -4.51 -13.64
N PHE A 124 1.13 -5.23 -12.54
CA PHE A 124 1.20 -4.63 -11.20
C PHE A 124 2.55 -4.90 -10.53
N ASP A 125 3.01 -3.90 -9.80
CA ASP A 125 4.11 -3.97 -8.83
C ASP A 125 3.52 -3.51 -7.49
N LEU A 126 3.24 -4.47 -6.59
CA LEU A 126 2.55 -4.22 -5.32
C LEU A 126 3.56 -4.22 -4.18
N ASP A 127 3.59 -3.14 -3.40
CA ASP A 127 4.30 -3.05 -2.12
C ASP A 127 3.27 -3.06 -0.99
N LEU A 128 3.28 -4.12 -0.19
CA LEU A 128 2.32 -4.33 0.89
C LEU A 128 3.02 -4.15 2.23
N ASP A 129 2.84 -2.96 2.83
CA ASP A 129 3.43 -2.58 4.11
C ASP A 129 2.49 -1.63 4.85
N ASP A 130 2.41 -1.78 6.19
CA ASP A 130 1.61 -0.91 7.05
C ASP A 130 2.32 0.41 7.42
N ARG A 131 3.56 0.62 6.94
CA ARG A 131 4.26 1.90 7.09
C ARG A 131 3.63 2.99 6.21
N GLN A 132 3.74 4.22 6.63
CA GLN A 132 3.36 5.34 5.80
C GLN A 132 4.44 5.59 4.72
N VAL A 133 4.05 5.34 3.45
CA VAL A 133 4.92 5.47 2.28
C VAL A 133 4.81 6.89 1.71
N ASP A 134 5.94 7.49 1.32
CA ASP A 134 5.96 8.69 0.48
C ASP A 134 5.86 8.28 -0.99
N LEU A 135 4.64 8.41 -1.55
CA LEU A 135 4.35 7.98 -2.93
C LEU A 135 5.27 8.66 -3.96
N MET A 136 5.61 9.94 -3.74
CA MET A 136 6.45 10.70 -4.67
C MET A 136 7.90 10.29 -4.57
N ALA A 137 8.45 10.18 -3.36
CA ALA A 137 9.83 9.82 -3.14
C ALA A 137 10.14 8.37 -3.53
N GLU A 138 9.16 7.45 -3.30
CA GLU A 138 9.33 6.02 -3.56
C GLU A 138 8.78 5.59 -4.95
N ASN A 139 8.31 6.55 -5.77
CA ASN A 139 7.82 6.35 -7.14
C ASN A 139 6.62 5.39 -7.27
N PHE A 140 5.64 5.51 -6.39
CA PHE A 140 4.37 4.83 -6.54
C PHE A 140 3.41 5.65 -7.40
N ASP A 141 2.66 4.98 -8.26
CA ASP A 141 1.59 5.57 -9.08
C ASP A 141 0.32 5.77 -8.25
N LEU A 142 0.09 4.87 -7.29
CA LEU A 142 -1.10 4.81 -6.45
C LEU A 142 -0.75 4.31 -5.05
N GLY A 143 -1.35 4.89 -4.03
CA GLY A 143 -1.31 4.38 -2.66
C GLY A 143 -2.71 4.14 -2.12
N ILE A 144 -2.94 3.01 -1.47
CA ILE A 144 -4.14 2.79 -0.68
C ILE A 144 -3.83 3.15 0.77
N ARG A 145 -4.65 3.99 1.37
CA ARG A 145 -4.49 4.40 2.78
C ARG A 145 -5.80 4.28 3.52
N ILE A 146 -5.75 3.74 4.72
CA ILE A 146 -6.89 3.58 5.63
C ILE A 146 -6.57 4.40 6.88
N ALA A 147 -6.91 5.66 6.84
CA ALA A 147 -6.67 6.64 7.90
C ALA A 147 -7.43 7.96 7.63
N PRO A 148 -7.57 8.83 8.63
CA PRO A 148 -7.94 10.22 8.38
C PRO A 148 -6.94 10.87 7.41
N LEU A 149 -7.44 11.67 6.47
CA LEU A 149 -6.57 12.41 5.55
C LEU A 149 -5.99 13.63 6.25
N ALA A 150 -4.68 13.77 6.17
CA ALA A 150 -4.01 15.04 6.43
C ALA A 150 -3.90 15.85 5.12
N ASP A 151 -3.73 17.18 5.24
CA ASP A 151 -3.48 18.03 4.09
C ASP A 151 -2.24 17.54 3.32
N SER A 152 -2.41 17.30 2.05
CA SER A 152 -1.36 16.81 1.16
C SER A 152 -1.54 17.32 -0.26
N SER A 153 -0.48 17.28 -1.06
CA SER A 153 -0.51 17.59 -2.51
C SER A 153 -1.05 16.43 -3.36
N LEU A 154 -1.49 15.34 -2.72
CA LEU A 154 -2.03 14.17 -3.41
C LEU A 154 -3.52 14.36 -3.69
N VAL A 155 -3.99 13.77 -4.77
CA VAL A 155 -5.42 13.60 -5.03
C VAL A 155 -5.90 12.40 -4.24
N ALA A 156 -7.03 12.55 -3.55
CA ALA A 156 -7.66 11.49 -2.76
C ALA A 156 -9.02 11.12 -3.36
N ARG A 157 -9.24 9.83 -3.58
CA ARG A 157 -10.53 9.26 -3.95
C ARG A 157 -10.95 8.27 -2.89
N ARG A 158 -12.10 8.51 -2.28
CA ARG A 158 -12.66 7.60 -1.28
C ARG A 158 -13.09 6.30 -1.94
N LEU A 159 -12.69 5.18 -1.35
CA LEU A 159 -13.05 3.84 -1.78
C LEU A 159 -14.20 3.27 -0.93
N ALA A 160 -14.03 3.29 0.39
CA ALA A 160 -15.03 2.77 1.34
C ALA A 160 -14.86 3.42 2.71
N THR A 161 -15.90 3.34 3.53
CA THR A 161 -15.80 3.62 4.97
C THR A 161 -15.48 2.32 5.70
N VAL A 162 -14.62 2.39 6.70
CA VAL A 162 -14.16 1.27 7.53
C VAL A 162 -14.52 1.58 8.97
N GLU A 163 -15.36 0.74 9.57
CA GLU A 163 -15.67 0.81 10.99
C GLU A 163 -14.67 0.00 11.79
N HIS A 164 -14.42 0.44 13.01
CA HIS A 164 -13.67 -0.34 13.98
C HIS A 164 -14.62 -1.13 14.88
N VAL A 165 -14.16 -2.29 15.33
CA VAL A 165 -14.89 -3.19 16.22
C VAL A 165 -13.98 -3.57 17.38
N VAL A 166 -14.53 -3.54 18.58
CA VAL A 166 -13.91 -4.16 19.75
C VAL A 166 -14.49 -5.57 19.89
N CYS A 167 -13.63 -6.58 19.91
CA CYS A 167 -14.07 -7.98 19.97
C CYS A 167 -13.06 -8.86 20.72
N ALA A 168 -13.53 -10.02 21.15
CA ALA A 168 -12.72 -11.05 21.78
C ALA A 168 -13.30 -12.43 21.47
N SER A 169 -12.53 -13.50 21.69
CA SER A 169 -13.07 -14.85 21.56
C SER A 169 -14.05 -15.20 22.67
N PRO A 170 -15.05 -16.07 22.40
CA PRO A 170 -15.97 -16.58 23.43
C PRO A 170 -15.23 -17.17 24.62
N ASP A 171 -14.15 -17.90 24.37
CA ASP A 171 -13.34 -18.54 25.44
C ASP A 171 -12.65 -17.52 26.34
N TYR A 172 -12.19 -16.40 25.79
CA TYR A 172 -11.62 -15.31 26.58
C TYR A 172 -12.72 -14.68 27.47
N LEU A 173 -13.86 -14.36 26.89
CA LEU A 173 -14.98 -13.73 27.59
C LEU A 173 -15.56 -14.64 28.68
N ALA A 174 -15.60 -15.95 28.44
CA ALA A 174 -16.05 -16.93 29.46
C ALA A 174 -15.12 -16.96 30.69
N ARG A 175 -13.82 -16.72 30.52
CA ARG A 175 -12.83 -16.73 31.61
C ARG A 175 -12.69 -15.39 32.33
N HIS A 176 -12.83 -14.29 31.63
CA HIS A 176 -12.52 -12.94 32.13
C HIS A 176 -13.74 -12.03 32.26
N GLY A 177 -14.93 -12.49 31.83
CA GLY A 177 -16.14 -11.70 31.78
C GLY A 177 -16.24 -10.89 30.48
N THR A 178 -17.45 -10.40 30.19
CA THR A 178 -17.70 -9.51 29.06
C THR A 178 -17.76 -8.08 29.59
N PRO A 179 -16.93 -7.14 29.09
CA PRO A 179 -16.96 -5.76 29.56
C PRO A 179 -18.33 -5.13 29.24
N ALA A 180 -19.00 -4.58 30.26
CA ALA A 180 -20.30 -3.92 30.15
C ALA A 180 -20.16 -2.43 29.86
N THR A 181 -19.03 -1.82 30.22
CA THR A 181 -18.73 -0.41 29.99
C THR A 181 -17.35 -0.23 29.36
N PRO A 182 -17.11 0.85 28.60
CA PRO A 182 -15.79 1.13 28.04
C PRO A 182 -14.66 1.17 29.07
N ALA A 183 -14.97 1.65 30.29
CA ALA A 183 -13.98 1.76 31.38
C ALA A 183 -13.44 0.38 31.83
N GLU A 184 -14.24 -0.66 31.74
CA GLU A 184 -13.85 -2.00 32.14
C GLU A 184 -12.77 -2.61 31.24
N LEU A 185 -12.56 -2.09 30.03
CA LEU A 185 -11.45 -2.50 29.16
C LEU A 185 -10.07 -2.29 29.81
N ALA A 186 -9.96 -1.37 30.76
CA ALA A 186 -8.74 -1.18 31.54
C ALA A 186 -8.37 -2.38 32.41
N GLU A 187 -9.34 -3.26 32.71
CA GLU A 187 -9.16 -4.49 33.51
C GLU A 187 -8.92 -5.73 32.63
N HIS A 188 -9.04 -5.57 31.31
CA HIS A 188 -8.84 -6.64 30.34
C HIS A 188 -7.44 -6.63 29.74
N ASP A 189 -6.96 -7.82 29.36
CA ASP A 189 -5.78 -7.96 28.50
C ASP A 189 -6.11 -7.41 27.10
N CYS A 190 -5.49 -6.32 26.70
CA CYS A 190 -5.72 -5.72 25.38
C CYS A 190 -4.61 -6.07 24.39
N LEU A 191 -4.99 -6.25 23.13
CA LEU A 191 -4.09 -6.52 22.02
C LEU A 191 -4.02 -5.25 21.16
N THR A 192 -2.84 -4.56 21.14
CA THR A 192 -2.75 -3.19 20.62
C THR A 192 -1.98 -3.11 19.32
N TYR A 193 -2.46 -2.25 18.41
CA TYR A 193 -1.81 -2.00 17.13
C TYR A 193 -0.73 -0.93 17.28
N ALA A 194 0.51 -1.29 16.88
CA ALA A 194 1.70 -0.48 17.13
C ALA A 194 1.75 0.82 16.33
N ASN A 195 1.11 0.87 15.14
CA ASN A 195 1.11 2.03 14.26
C ASN A 195 -0.12 2.94 14.48
N ALA A 196 -0.95 2.68 15.50
CA ALA A 196 -2.00 3.61 15.89
C ALA A 196 -1.40 4.91 16.46
N PRO A 197 -2.01 6.08 16.23
CA PRO A 197 -1.54 7.36 16.79
C PRO A 197 -1.40 7.31 18.31
N GLU A 198 -2.37 6.69 18.99
CA GLU A 198 -2.32 6.36 20.42
C GLU A 198 -2.48 4.86 20.57
N SER A 199 -1.37 4.15 20.80
CA SER A 199 -1.40 2.68 20.95
C SER A 199 -1.75 2.22 22.37
N ASP A 200 -1.80 3.13 23.34
CA ASP A 200 -2.06 2.91 24.76
C ASP A 200 -3.45 3.38 25.22
N ALA A 201 -4.26 3.90 24.30
CA ALA A 201 -5.62 4.31 24.56
C ALA A 201 -6.55 4.04 23.37
N TRP A 202 -7.79 3.67 23.67
CA TRP A 202 -8.86 3.54 22.70
C TRP A 202 -9.91 4.62 22.91
N HIS A 203 -10.57 5.03 21.82
CA HIS A 203 -11.54 6.12 21.86
C HIS A 203 -12.89 5.66 21.34
N CYS A 204 -13.95 6.00 22.05
CA CYS A 204 -15.33 5.78 21.60
C CYS A 204 -16.26 6.89 22.09
N THR A 205 -17.43 6.96 21.46
CA THR A 205 -18.55 7.79 21.92
C THR A 205 -19.68 6.86 22.37
N ASP A 206 -20.17 7.06 23.59
CA ASP A 206 -21.28 6.22 24.12
C ASP A 206 -22.64 6.66 23.55
N ALA A 207 -23.68 5.89 23.84
CA ALA A 207 -25.04 6.15 23.39
C ALA A 207 -25.62 7.50 23.89
N GLN A 208 -24.99 8.12 24.88
CA GLN A 208 -25.35 9.44 25.39
C GLN A 208 -24.55 10.57 24.75
N GLY A 209 -23.68 10.27 23.76
CA GLY A 209 -22.83 11.23 23.08
C GLY A 209 -21.61 11.67 23.86
N ARG A 210 -21.22 10.96 24.93
CA ARG A 210 -20.03 11.26 25.73
C ARG A 210 -18.82 10.56 25.12
N GLU A 211 -17.76 11.32 24.95
CA GLU A 211 -16.47 10.79 24.49
C GLU A 211 -15.72 10.12 25.65
N HIS A 212 -15.18 8.95 25.36
CA HIS A 212 -14.37 8.18 26.30
C HIS A 212 -12.97 7.97 25.70
N ARG A 213 -11.96 8.32 26.49
CA ARG A 213 -10.56 7.91 26.27
C ARG A 213 -10.23 6.84 27.29
N ILE A 214 -10.01 5.61 26.83
CA ILE A 214 -9.87 4.42 27.66
C ILE A 214 -8.40 4.01 27.63
N PRO A 215 -7.64 4.19 28.71
CA PRO A 215 -6.29 3.65 28.80
C PRO A 215 -6.36 2.14 28.79
N VAL A 216 -5.56 1.49 27.94
CA VAL A 216 -5.54 0.03 27.81
C VAL A 216 -4.18 -0.53 28.17
N GLN A 217 -4.17 -1.68 28.85
CA GLN A 217 -2.94 -2.40 29.14
C GLN A 217 -2.65 -3.38 28.01
N SER A 218 -1.57 -3.11 27.27
CA SER A 218 -1.16 -3.95 26.16
C SER A 218 -0.49 -5.23 26.63
N ARG A 219 -1.16 -6.37 26.48
CA ARG A 219 -0.57 -7.70 26.67
C ARG A 219 0.27 -8.15 25.47
N LEU A 220 -0.20 -7.80 24.26
CA LEU A 220 0.50 -8.02 23.00
C LEU A 220 0.39 -6.78 22.16
N ARG A 221 1.53 -6.30 21.66
CA ARG A 221 1.61 -5.15 20.75
C ARG A 221 2.28 -5.58 19.45
N ALA A 222 1.59 -5.35 18.32
CA ALA A 222 2.13 -5.67 17.00
C ALA A 222 1.73 -4.62 15.96
N ASN A 223 2.52 -4.53 14.90
CA ASN A 223 2.25 -3.66 13.75
C ASN A 223 1.49 -4.37 12.60
N ASN A 224 0.89 -5.54 12.89
CA ASN A 224 0.10 -6.27 11.92
C ASN A 224 -1.24 -6.69 12.53
N GLY A 225 -2.34 -6.33 11.85
CA GLY A 225 -3.70 -6.56 12.33
C GLY A 225 -4.12 -8.02 12.28
N ASP A 226 -3.64 -8.81 11.31
CA ASP A 226 -3.97 -10.23 11.20
C ASP A 226 -3.38 -11.01 12.37
N LEU A 227 -2.12 -10.69 12.77
CA LEU A 227 -1.51 -11.30 13.95
C LEU A 227 -2.32 -11.02 15.23
N LEU A 228 -2.81 -9.78 15.38
CA LEU A 228 -3.64 -9.41 16.54
C LEU A 228 -4.99 -10.11 16.51
N ARG A 229 -5.61 -10.28 15.32
CA ARG A 229 -6.85 -11.06 15.16
C ARG A 229 -6.64 -12.51 15.59
N GLU A 230 -5.59 -13.18 15.09
CA GLU A 230 -5.28 -14.56 15.46
C GLU A 230 -5.03 -14.71 16.96
N ALA A 231 -4.33 -13.75 17.57
CA ALA A 231 -4.12 -13.73 19.02
C ALA A 231 -5.44 -13.58 19.80
N ALA A 232 -6.38 -12.77 19.30
CA ALA A 232 -7.70 -12.62 19.90
C ALA A 232 -8.55 -13.90 19.77
N VAL A 233 -8.53 -14.55 18.59
CA VAL A 233 -9.18 -15.86 18.37
C VAL A 233 -8.60 -16.92 19.31
N ALA A 234 -7.28 -16.92 19.51
CA ALA A 234 -6.62 -17.81 20.47
C ALA A 234 -6.91 -17.49 21.95
N GLY A 235 -7.75 -16.49 22.25
CA GLY A 235 -8.18 -16.16 23.60
C GLY A 235 -7.13 -15.43 24.43
N LEU A 236 -6.23 -14.66 23.81
CA LEU A 236 -5.20 -13.91 24.51
C LEU A 236 -5.68 -12.56 25.03
N GLY A 237 -6.81 -12.02 24.53
CA GLY A 237 -7.30 -10.74 24.98
C GLY A 237 -8.39 -10.14 24.09
N VAL A 238 -8.73 -8.89 24.38
CA VAL A 238 -9.64 -8.05 23.61
C VAL A 238 -8.85 -7.29 22.54
N VAL A 239 -9.41 -7.20 21.34
CA VAL A 239 -8.78 -6.47 20.22
C VAL A 239 -9.70 -5.38 19.71
N PHE A 240 -9.11 -4.23 19.36
CA PHE A 240 -9.75 -3.13 18.65
C PHE A 240 -9.19 -3.09 17.24
N GLN A 241 -10.02 -3.46 16.25
CA GLN A 241 -9.56 -3.64 14.88
C GLN A 241 -10.55 -3.08 13.85
N PRO A 242 -10.05 -2.65 12.67
CA PRO A 242 -10.89 -2.41 11.52
C PRO A 242 -11.71 -3.65 11.17
N ARG A 243 -12.99 -3.45 10.86
CA ARG A 243 -13.92 -4.54 10.54
C ARG A 243 -13.43 -5.44 9.40
N PHE A 244 -12.74 -4.87 8.40
CA PHE A 244 -12.21 -5.64 7.28
C PHE A 244 -11.19 -6.72 7.69
N ILE A 245 -10.56 -6.59 8.87
CA ILE A 245 -9.62 -7.60 9.41
C ILE A 245 -10.38 -8.72 10.12
N VAL A 246 -11.42 -8.39 10.88
CA VAL A 246 -12.09 -9.32 11.80
C VAL A 246 -13.41 -9.87 11.27
N HIS A 247 -13.94 -9.38 10.15
CA HIS A 247 -15.30 -9.71 9.67
C HIS A 247 -15.54 -11.21 9.49
N ARG A 248 -14.53 -11.96 9.03
CA ARG A 248 -14.66 -13.43 8.87
C ARG A 248 -14.74 -14.13 10.22
N ALA A 249 -13.83 -13.82 11.14
CA ALA A 249 -13.83 -14.39 12.48
C ALA A 249 -15.12 -14.03 13.25
N LEU A 250 -15.70 -12.84 13.00
CA LEU A 250 -17.02 -12.46 13.54
C LEU A 250 -18.14 -13.30 12.92
N ALA A 251 -18.13 -13.51 11.60
CA ALA A 251 -19.14 -14.30 10.89
C ALA A 251 -19.08 -15.79 11.27
N GLU A 252 -17.92 -16.33 11.56
CA GLU A 252 -17.66 -17.70 11.98
C GLU A 252 -17.87 -17.91 13.50
N GLY A 253 -18.09 -16.82 14.26
CA GLY A 253 -18.29 -16.87 15.71
C GLY A 253 -17.00 -17.12 16.51
N GLU A 254 -15.84 -17.05 15.88
CA GLU A 254 -14.53 -17.16 16.54
C GLU A 254 -14.24 -15.92 17.38
N LEU A 255 -14.76 -14.77 16.97
CA LEU A 255 -14.78 -13.51 17.72
C LEU A 255 -16.21 -13.05 17.92
N VAL A 256 -16.47 -12.43 19.06
CA VAL A 256 -17.76 -11.82 19.41
C VAL A 256 -17.53 -10.33 19.65
N PRO A 257 -18.34 -9.44 19.05
CA PRO A 257 -18.23 -8.01 19.31
C PRO A 257 -18.69 -7.70 20.73
N VAL A 258 -17.99 -6.79 21.39
CA VAL A 258 -18.34 -6.28 22.71
C VAL A 258 -18.53 -4.77 22.66
N LEU A 259 -19.24 -4.19 23.62
CA LEU A 259 -19.51 -2.75 23.72
C LEU A 259 -20.13 -2.19 22.42
N THR A 260 -21.09 -2.90 21.87
CA THR A 260 -21.74 -2.59 20.59
C THR A 260 -22.60 -1.31 20.64
N ASP A 261 -22.93 -0.83 21.83
CA ASP A 261 -23.67 0.41 22.05
C ASP A 261 -22.78 1.67 21.96
N CYS A 262 -21.47 1.47 21.80
CA CYS A 262 -20.50 2.53 21.61
C CYS A 262 -20.20 2.73 20.12
N ASP A 263 -20.13 3.99 19.70
CA ASP A 263 -19.60 4.35 18.37
C ASP A 263 -18.07 4.40 18.44
N TRP A 264 -17.44 3.38 17.89
CA TRP A 264 -16.00 3.29 17.74
C TRP A 264 -15.58 4.01 16.47
N SER A 265 -14.39 4.56 16.43
CA SER A 265 -13.92 5.39 15.33
C SER A 265 -14.17 4.77 13.95
N ARG A 266 -14.57 5.61 13.00
CA ARG A 266 -14.66 5.27 11.58
C ARG A 266 -13.53 5.95 10.84
N VAL A 267 -12.96 5.27 9.88
CA VAL A 267 -11.96 5.82 8.97
C VAL A 267 -12.35 5.47 7.54
N ASP A 268 -11.87 6.25 6.59
CA ASP A 268 -12.09 5.91 5.18
C ASP A 268 -10.85 5.25 4.58
N ALA A 269 -11.10 4.32 3.66
CA ALA A 269 -10.10 3.80 2.76
C ALA A 269 -10.02 4.73 1.53
N TRP A 270 -8.83 5.16 1.20
CA TRP A 270 -8.55 6.13 0.14
C TRP A 270 -7.60 5.57 -0.90
N ALA A 271 -7.86 5.88 -2.16
CA ALA A 271 -6.89 5.81 -3.23
C ALA A 271 -6.22 7.18 -3.36
N LEU A 272 -4.91 7.24 -3.16
CA LEU A 272 -4.09 8.44 -3.19
C LEU A 272 -3.13 8.39 -4.37
N TYR A 273 -3.05 9.46 -5.15
CA TYR A 273 -2.13 9.55 -6.27
C TYR A 273 -1.64 10.98 -6.51
N PRO A 274 -0.47 11.16 -7.13
CA PRO A 274 0.08 12.48 -7.38
C PRO A 274 -0.83 13.34 -8.25
N GLN A 275 -0.97 14.62 -7.91
CA GLN A 275 -1.65 15.59 -8.77
C GLN A 275 -0.74 15.95 -9.94
N THR A 276 -0.98 15.36 -11.11
CA THR A 276 -0.27 15.66 -12.35
C THR A 276 -1.21 16.26 -13.38
N ARG A 277 -0.66 17.06 -14.34
CA ARG A 277 -1.46 17.60 -15.46
C ARG A 277 -2.02 16.48 -16.35
N HIS A 278 -1.34 15.35 -16.40
CA HIS A 278 -1.71 14.18 -17.18
C HIS A 278 -1.65 12.95 -16.26
N LEU A 279 -2.78 12.62 -15.65
CA LEU A 279 -2.90 11.36 -14.92
C LEU A 279 -2.94 10.23 -15.93
N SER A 280 -2.08 9.24 -15.73
CA SER A 280 -2.02 8.02 -16.53
C SER A 280 -3.40 7.37 -16.71
N ALA A 281 -3.72 6.98 -17.93
CA ALA A 281 -5.01 6.34 -18.24
C ALA A 281 -5.22 5.06 -17.41
N ARG A 282 -4.16 4.27 -17.19
CA ARG A 282 -4.21 3.05 -16.37
C ARG A 282 -4.45 3.35 -14.89
N VAL A 283 -3.84 4.42 -14.33
CA VAL A 283 -4.10 4.83 -12.94
C VAL A 283 -5.54 5.27 -12.77
N ARG A 284 -6.04 6.12 -13.68
CA ARG A 284 -7.43 6.60 -13.66
C ARG A 284 -8.41 5.43 -13.72
N ALA A 285 -8.23 4.54 -14.70
CA ALA A 285 -9.11 3.39 -14.89
C ALA A 285 -9.12 2.46 -13.66
N PHE A 286 -7.93 2.20 -13.07
CA PHE A 286 -7.86 1.36 -11.88
C PHE A 286 -8.48 2.04 -10.65
N VAL A 287 -8.29 3.34 -10.46
CA VAL A 287 -8.96 4.08 -9.38
C VAL A 287 -10.47 4.07 -9.55
N ASP A 288 -10.99 4.32 -10.75
CA ASP A 288 -12.42 4.28 -11.03
C ASP A 288 -12.99 2.86 -10.84
N PHE A 289 -12.25 1.83 -11.25
CA PHE A 289 -12.58 0.42 -10.99
C PHE A 289 -12.62 0.12 -9.48
N LEU A 290 -11.63 0.58 -8.69
CA LEU A 290 -11.62 0.36 -7.25
C LEU A 290 -12.78 1.06 -6.54
N VAL A 291 -13.17 2.27 -6.97
CA VAL A 291 -14.34 2.98 -6.42
C VAL A 291 -15.61 2.18 -6.61
N GLU A 292 -15.78 1.55 -7.78
CA GLU A 292 -16.94 0.69 -8.06
C GLU A 292 -16.85 -0.64 -7.30
N TRP A 293 -15.67 -1.26 -7.28
CA TRP A 293 -15.41 -2.53 -6.59
C TRP A 293 -15.73 -2.46 -5.10
N PHE A 294 -15.35 -1.36 -4.45
CA PHE A 294 -15.57 -1.15 -3.02
C PHE A 294 -16.86 -0.39 -2.68
N ARG A 295 -17.81 -0.28 -3.61
CA ARG A 295 -19.12 0.34 -3.34
C ARG A 295 -19.90 -0.47 -2.30
N GLU A 296 -19.83 -1.80 -2.38
CA GLU A 296 -20.43 -2.74 -1.44
C GLU A 296 -19.33 -3.71 -0.95
N PRO A 297 -18.49 -3.28 0.02
CA PRO A 297 -17.34 -4.05 0.38
C PRO A 297 -17.72 -5.32 1.17
N ALA A 298 -17.01 -6.41 0.93
CA ALA A 298 -17.29 -7.73 1.49
C ALA A 298 -17.36 -7.76 3.03
N TRP A 299 -16.67 -6.84 3.71
CA TRP A 299 -16.69 -6.77 5.18
C TRP A 299 -17.95 -6.09 5.75
N GLU A 300 -18.82 -5.53 4.92
CA GLU A 300 -20.15 -5.03 5.32
C GLU A 300 -21.26 -6.05 5.07
N ALA A 301 -21.01 -7.10 4.32
CA ALA A 301 -21.95 -8.18 4.10
C ALA A 301 -22.24 -8.93 5.40
N GLY A 302 -23.49 -8.99 5.82
CA GLY A 302 -23.93 -9.71 7.05
C GLY A 302 -24.12 -8.82 8.29
N ARG A 303 -24.35 -7.53 8.10
CA ARG A 303 -24.90 -6.64 9.15
C ARG A 303 -26.30 -7.03 9.58
#